data_486674c4af12f3f3773e725d85242c51
#
_entry.id   486674c4af12f3f3773e725d85242c51
#
_cell.length_a   1.000
_cell.length_b   1.000
_cell.length_c   1.000
_cell.angle_alpha   90.00
_cell.angle_beta   90.00
_cell.angle_gamma   90.00
#
_symmetry.space_group_name_H-M   'P 1'
#
loop_
_entity.id
_entity.type
_entity.pdbx_description
1 polymer ?
#
loop_
_entity_poly.entity_id
_entity_poly.type
_entity_poly.pdbx_seq_one_letter_code
_entity_poly.pdbx_strand_id
1 'polypeptide(L)'
;MTRIEGEDHKRFRGGSMAVVRQTPHTVRRVVPSDVEALVEVLARAFDDDPVPRWLFRGERRRRRGLRTFFTIQLRHTYLERGEVFTTGDLAGVAMWAPPGRARPGWRDLVRLVPVMPYLTGLGRDTAEAARLLSAVDAARPQEPHWYLATLGTDPDRQRTGVGSALLQFVLDGVDEEGLPAYLESSKESNLAFYGRHGFEVTGEIRTPRGGPTLWLMWRRARPPAA
;
A
#
# COMPACT_ATOMS: atom_id res chain seq x y z
N MET A 1 31.48 -29.99 -11.84
CA MET A 1 30.86 -30.27 -10.55
C MET A 1 31.23 -29.11 -9.64
N THR A 2 30.47 -28.02 -9.71
CA THR A 2 30.69 -26.83 -8.88
C THR A 2 29.32 -26.31 -8.48
N ARG A 3 29.05 -26.44 -7.22
CA ARG A 3 27.83 -26.14 -6.49
C ARG A 3 27.74 -24.62 -6.34
N ILE A 4 26.68 -24.01 -6.85
CA ILE A 4 26.36 -22.60 -6.60
C ILE A 4 25.54 -22.57 -5.31
N GLU A 5 26.16 -22.10 -4.25
CA GLU A 5 25.53 -21.90 -2.94
C GLU A 5 24.65 -20.64 -2.95
N GLY A 6 23.55 -20.79 -2.25
CA GLY A 6 22.40 -19.95 -2.14
C GLY A 6 22.66 -18.48 -1.77
N GLU A 7 21.94 -17.60 -2.43
CA GLU A 7 21.72 -16.23 -2.01
C GLU A 7 20.92 -16.19 -0.70
N ASP A 8 21.61 -15.72 0.29
CA ASP A 8 21.16 -15.53 1.67
C ASP A 8 20.07 -14.45 1.69
N HIS A 9 18.83 -14.86 1.85
CA HIS A 9 17.69 -13.97 2.09
C HIS A 9 17.91 -13.29 3.46
N LYS A 10 18.45 -12.08 3.46
CA LYS A 10 18.44 -11.22 4.64
C LYS A 10 16.99 -10.96 5.05
N ARG A 11 16.49 -11.84 5.91
CA ARG A 11 15.23 -11.64 6.63
C ARG A 11 15.42 -10.44 7.54
N PHE A 12 14.44 -9.57 7.56
CA PHE A 12 14.26 -8.51 8.54
C PHE A 12 14.40 -9.12 9.94
N ARG A 13 15.60 -9.05 10.51
CA ARG A 13 15.85 -9.46 11.90
C ARG A 13 15.49 -8.27 12.75
N GLY A 14 14.35 -8.35 13.45
CA GLY A 14 14.04 -7.47 14.58
C GLY A 14 15.16 -7.59 15.60
N GLY A 15 16.11 -6.67 15.52
CA GLY A 15 17.22 -6.55 16.46
C GLY A 15 17.04 -5.31 17.30
N SER A 16 17.13 -5.53 18.60
CA SER A 16 17.38 -4.58 19.69
C SER A 16 16.27 -3.56 20.01
N MET A 17 15.81 -3.65 21.26
CA MET A 17 14.87 -2.75 21.93
C MET A 17 15.38 -1.31 21.93
N ALA A 18 15.06 -0.57 20.85
CA ALA A 18 15.00 0.88 20.90
C ALA A 18 13.66 1.26 21.55
N VAL A 19 13.65 2.31 22.32
CA VAL A 19 12.51 2.86 23.07
C VAL A 19 11.25 2.86 22.21
N VAL A 20 10.44 1.82 22.34
CA VAL A 20 9.13 1.70 21.70
C VAL A 20 8.29 2.83 22.27
N ARG A 21 8.05 3.88 21.48
CA ARG A 21 6.92 4.78 21.75
C ARG A 21 5.72 3.85 21.77
N GLN A 22 5.13 3.67 22.96
CA GLN A 22 3.98 2.80 23.16
C GLN A 22 2.84 3.29 22.27
N THR A 23 2.71 2.69 21.10
CA THR A 23 1.48 2.81 20.32
C THR A 23 0.46 1.89 20.99
N PRO A 24 -0.80 2.30 21.15
CA PRO A 24 -1.82 1.47 21.80
C PRO A 24 -2.16 0.20 20.99
N HIS A 25 -1.51 -0.01 19.86
CA HIS A 25 -1.76 -1.12 18.95
C HIS A 25 -0.50 -1.97 18.75
N THR A 26 -0.58 -3.23 19.11
CA THR A 26 0.47 -4.22 18.77
C THR A 26 0.41 -4.49 17.26
N VAL A 27 1.51 -4.22 16.55
CA VAL A 27 1.64 -4.50 15.11
C VAL A 27 2.33 -5.85 14.93
N ARG A 28 1.83 -6.64 13.98
CA ARG A 28 2.41 -7.93 13.60
C ARG A 28 2.33 -8.17 12.10
N ARG A 29 3.10 -9.12 11.60
CA ARG A 29 2.95 -9.60 10.22
C ARG A 29 1.61 -10.27 10.02
N VAL A 30 1.07 -10.11 8.81
CA VAL A 30 -0.15 -10.79 8.35
C VAL A 30 0.18 -12.26 8.06
N VAL A 31 -0.70 -13.15 8.50
CA VAL A 31 -0.67 -14.57 8.15
C VAL A 31 -1.83 -14.93 7.21
N PRO A 32 -1.75 -16.04 6.46
CA PRO A 32 -2.78 -16.39 5.46
C PRO A 32 -4.21 -16.47 6.01
N SER A 33 -4.39 -16.83 7.28
CA SER A 33 -5.70 -16.88 7.94
C SER A 33 -6.34 -15.51 8.18
N ASP A 34 -5.56 -14.42 8.17
CA ASP A 34 -6.07 -13.06 8.37
C ASP A 34 -6.68 -12.47 7.09
N VAL A 35 -6.36 -13.03 5.94
CA VAL A 35 -6.62 -12.40 4.63
C VAL A 35 -8.09 -12.08 4.42
N GLU A 36 -8.99 -12.99 4.77
CA GLU A 36 -10.42 -12.80 4.55
C GLU A 36 -10.95 -11.60 5.36
N ALA A 37 -10.60 -11.52 6.63
CA ALA A 37 -10.98 -10.40 7.51
C ALA A 37 -10.36 -9.07 7.03
N LEU A 38 -9.08 -9.09 6.63
CA LEU A 38 -8.39 -7.88 6.17
C LEU A 38 -8.90 -7.40 4.81
N VAL A 39 -9.36 -8.29 3.94
CA VAL A 39 -10.05 -7.91 2.68
C VAL A 39 -11.32 -7.11 2.99
N GLU A 40 -12.11 -7.51 3.99
CA GLU A 40 -13.30 -6.77 4.41
C GLU A 40 -12.95 -5.40 4.99
N VAL A 41 -11.93 -5.34 5.85
CA VAL A 41 -11.42 -4.08 6.40
C VAL A 41 -11.00 -3.13 5.27
N LEU A 42 -10.22 -3.59 4.30
CA LEU A 42 -9.79 -2.78 3.17
C LEU A 42 -10.95 -2.38 2.27
N ALA A 43 -11.87 -3.28 1.96
CA ALA A 43 -13.03 -2.96 1.14
C ALA A 43 -13.89 -1.86 1.77
N ARG A 44 -14.02 -1.85 3.11
CA ARG A 44 -14.70 -0.78 3.86
C ARG A 44 -13.89 0.51 3.89
N ALA A 45 -12.58 0.42 4.16
CA ALA A 45 -11.69 1.58 4.26
C ALA A 45 -11.58 2.36 2.95
N PHE A 46 -11.70 1.68 1.80
CA PHE A 46 -11.58 2.26 0.48
C PHE A 46 -12.93 2.49 -0.24
N ASP A 47 -14.07 2.22 0.41
CA ASP A 47 -15.39 2.41 -0.23
C ASP A 47 -15.69 3.86 -0.58
N ASP A 48 -15.16 4.81 0.20
CA ASP A 48 -15.27 6.25 -0.02
C ASP A 48 -14.08 6.88 -0.76
N ASP A 49 -13.08 6.06 -1.15
CA ASP A 49 -11.89 6.55 -1.83
C ASP A 49 -12.22 7.04 -3.25
N PRO A 50 -11.68 8.20 -3.69
CA PRO A 50 -11.96 8.77 -5.00
C PRO A 50 -11.62 7.86 -6.18
N VAL A 51 -10.52 7.07 -6.11
CA VAL A 51 -10.11 6.18 -7.21
C VAL A 51 -11.09 5.03 -7.40
N PRO A 52 -11.43 4.21 -6.39
CA PRO A 52 -12.46 3.19 -6.51
C PRO A 52 -13.84 3.75 -6.92
N ARG A 53 -14.21 4.93 -6.41
CA ARG A 53 -15.49 5.57 -6.79
C ARG A 53 -15.52 5.96 -8.27
N TRP A 54 -14.41 6.39 -8.80
CA TRP A 54 -14.27 6.72 -10.22
C TRP A 54 -14.23 5.47 -11.10
N LEU A 55 -13.51 4.41 -10.67
CA LEU A 55 -13.38 3.16 -11.44
C LEU A 55 -14.62 2.28 -11.39
N PHE A 56 -15.29 2.18 -10.23
CA PHE A 56 -16.41 1.27 -9.99
C PHE A 56 -17.68 2.05 -9.70
N ARG A 57 -18.49 2.34 -10.71
CA ARG A 57 -19.77 3.03 -10.51
C ARG A 57 -20.79 2.10 -9.84
N GLY A 58 -21.46 2.61 -8.82
CA GLY A 58 -22.45 1.88 -8.04
C GLY A 58 -21.83 1.07 -6.89
N GLU A 59 -22.44 1.19 -5.74
CA GLU A 59 -21.95 0.66 -4.46
C GLU A 59 -21.70 -0.85 -4.48
N ARG A 60 -22.68 -1.64 -4.96
CA ARG A 60 -22.55 -3.11 -4.99
C ARG A 60 -21.38 -3.57 -5.86
N ARG A 61 -21.18 -2.91 -7.01
CA ARG A 61 -20.10 -3.21 -7.95
C ARG A 61 -18.75 -2.82 -7.34
N ARG A 62 -18.68 -1.64 -6.73
CA ARG A 62 -17.48 -1.16 -6.06
C ARG A 62 -17.05 -2.07 -4.92
N ARG A 63 -17.94 -2.45 -4.03
CA ARG A 63 -17.63 -3.38 -2.93
C ARG A 63 -17.11 -4.72 -3.43
N ARG A 64 -17.72 -5.31 -4.46
CA ARG A 64 -17.24 -6.56 -5.05
C ARG A 64 -15.89 -6.38 -5.74
N GLY A 65 -15.71 -5.31 -6.50
CA GLY A 65 -14.45 -4.97 -7.15
C GLY A 65 -13.31 -4.77 -6.15
N LEU A 66 -13.55 -4.03 -5.07
CA LEU A 66 -12.59 -3.83 -3.99
C LEU A 66 -12.20 -5.15 -3.29
N ARG A 67 -13.17 -5.99 -2.95
CA ARG A 67 -12.89 -7.31 -2.37
C ARG A 67 -12.03 -8.16 -3.30
N THR A 68 -12.38 -8.25 -4.57
CA THR A 68 -11.61 -9.00 -5.57
C THR A 68 -10.20 -8.43 -5.69
N PHE A 69 -10.07 -7.11 -5.81
CA PHE A 69 -8.78 -6.42 -5.91
C PHE A 69 -7.90 -6.69 -4.68
N PHE A 70 -8.42 -6.46 -3.47
CA PHE A 70 -7.63 -6.65 -2.25
C PHE A 70 -7.33 -8.13 -1.94
N THR A 71 -8.19 -9.06 -2.35
CA THR A 71 -7.87 -10.50 -2.29
C THR A 71 -6.64 -10.83 -3.13
N ILE A 72 -6.58 -10.29 -4.36
CA ILE A 72 -5.45 -10.48 -5.27
C ILE A 72 -4.20 -9.82 -4.68
N GLN A 73 -4.31 -8.58 -4.24
CA GLN A 73 -3.18 -7.84 -3.67
C GLN A 73 -2.60 -8.53 -2.44
N LEU A 74 -3.44 -8.93 -1.49
CA LEU A 74 -2.97 -9.62 -0.28
C LEU A 74 -2.39 -10.99 -0.62
N ARG A 75 -3.15 -11.90 -1.24
CA ARG A 75 -2.75 -13.31 -1.42
C ARG A 75 -1.62 -13.49 -2.43
N HIS A 76 -1.67 -12.76 -3.55
CA HIS A 76 -0.86 -13.07 -4.73
C HIS A 76 0.19 -12.03 -5.07
N THR A 77 0.22 -10.92 -4.35
CA THR A 77 1.21 -9.87 -4.59
C THR A 77 2.05 -9.63 -3.34
N TYR A 78 1.44 -9.17 -2.27
CA TYR A 78 2.19 -8.66 -1.13
C TYR A 78 2.57 -9.72 -0.09
N LEU A 79 1.75 -10.75 0.17
CA LEU A 79 2.16 -11.86 1.03
C LEU A 79 3.28 -12.70 0.43
N GLU A 80 3.37 -12.78 -0.90
CA GLU A 80 4.43 -13.53 -1.59
C GLU A 80 5.75 -12.73 -1.69
N ARG A 81 5.68 -11.41 -1.85
CA ARG A 81 6.83 -10.58 -2.27
C ARG A 81 7.08 -9.32 -1.46
N GLY A 82 6.12 -8.93 -0.67
CA GLY A 82 6.15 -7.70 0.10
C GLY A 82 6.20 -7.92 1.59
N GLU A 83 5.98 -6.83 2.29
CA GLU A 83 5.89 -6.76 3.71
C GLU A 83 4.49 -6.31 4.09
N VAL A 84 3.72 -7.19 4.74
CA VAL A 84 2.31 -6.93 5.10
C VAL A 84 2.15 -6.99 6.60
N PHE A 85 1.63 -5.92 7.17
CA PHE A 85 1.45 -5.77 8.61
C PHE A 85 0.02 -5.40 8.97
N THR A 86 -0.42 -5.89 10.13
CA THR A 86 -1.75 -5.60 10.70
C THR A 86 -1.62 -5.39 12.20
N THR A 87 -2.66 -4.85 12.82
CA THR A 87 -2.78 -4.81 14.28
C THR A 87 -3.30 -6.14 14.82
N GLY A 88 -3.04 -6.42 16.10
CA GLY A 88 -3.46 -7.67 16.74
C GLY A 88 -4.96 -7.95 16.65
N ASP A 89 -5.78 -6.88 16.62
CA ASP A 89 -7.24 -6.90 16.47
C ASP A 89 -7.74 -6.78 15.02
N LEU A 90 -6.84 -6.85 14.02
CA LEU A 90 -7.10 -6.72 12.59
C LEU A 90 -7.80 -5.40 12.20
N ALA A 91 -7.62 -4.32 12.97
CA ALA A 91 -8.27 -3.06 12.73
C ALA A 91 -7.73 -2.27 11.53
N GLY A 92 -6.62 -2.70 10.95
CA GLY A 92 -6.03 -2.07 9.78
C GLY A 92 -4.92 -2.92 9.18
N VAL A 93 -4.47 -2.53 7.99
CA VAL A 93 -3.40 -3.22 7.27
C VAL A 93 -2.55 -2.23 6.49
N ALA A 94 -1.23 -2.47 6.49
CA ALA A 94 -0.26 -1.78 5.65
C ALA A 94 0.44 -2.79 4.74
N MET A 95 0.44 -2.52 3.43
CA MET A 95 1.14 -3.30 2.42
C MET A 95 2.32 -2.49 1.89
N TRP A 96 3.52 -3.02 2.06
CA TRP A 96 4.75 -2.39 1.63
C TRP A 96 5.50 -3.25 0.61
N ALA A 97 6.22 -2.61 -0.28
CA ALA A 97 7.19 -3.25 -1.14
C ALA A 97 8.58 -2.70 -0.84
N PRO A 98 9.57 -3.57 -0.56
CA PRO A 98 10.95 -3.15 -0.39
C PRO A 98 11.55 -2.67 -1.72
N PRO A 99 12.71 -1.98 -1.67
CA PRO A 99 13.40 -1.49 -2.86
C PRO A 99 13.55 -2.56 -3.94
N GLY A 100 13.28 -2.18 -5.19
CA GLY A 100 13.35 -3.07 -6.36
C GLY A 100 12.14 -4.00 -6.54
N ARG A 101 11.18 -4.05 -5.59
CA ARG A 101 9.97 -4.90 -5.68
C ARG A 101 8.67 -4.13 -5.86
N ALA A 102 8.73 -2.81 -5.95
CA ALA A 102 7.55 -1.94 -6.05
C ALA A 102 6.84 -2.02 -7.42
N ARG A 103 7.54 -2.38 -8.50
CA ARG A 103 6.97 -2.43 -9.85
C ARG A 103 6.24 -3.74 -10.10
N PRO A 104 4.96 -3.69 -10.53
CA PRO A 104 4.22 -4.89 -10.88
C PRO A 104 4.82 -5.52 -12.14
N GLY A 105 5.04 -6.82 -12.09
CA GLY A 105 5.39 -7.60 -13.27
C GLY A 105 4.15 -7.92 -14.13
N TRP A 106 4.36 -8.45 -15.35
CA TRP A 106 3.26 -8.86 -16.23
C TRP A 106 2.29 -9.86 -15.56
N ARG A 107 2.80 -10.73 -14.69
CA ARG A 107 1.99 -11.69 -13.93
C ARG A 107 1.01 -10.99 -12.97
N ASP A 108 1.39 -9.86 -12.41
CA ASP A 108 0.53 -9.10 -11.51
C ASP A 108 -0.61 -8.42 -12.27
N LEU A 109 -0.33 -7.95 -13.49
CA LEU A 109 -1.34 -7.40 -14.39
C LEU A 109 -2.36 -8.48 -14.81
N VAL A 110 -1.90 -9.69 -15.15
CA VAL A 110 -2.78 -10.83 -15.47
C VAL A 110 -3.63 -11.22 -14.26
N ARG A 111 -3.09 -11.20 -13.06
CA ARG A 111 -3.83 -11.47 -11.82
C ARG A 111 -4.98 -10.48 -11.58
N LEU A 112 -4.92 -9.28 -12.15
CA LEU A 112 -5.99 -8.27 -12.04
C LEU A 112 -7.16 -8.50 -13.02
N VAL A 113 -7.07 -9.44 -13.96
CA VAL A 113 -8.15 -9.75 -14.92
C VAL A 113 -9.49 -10.00 -14.23
N PRO A 114 -9.59 -10.71 -13.07
CA PRO A 114 -10.86 -10.89 -12.36
C PRO A 114 -11.51 -9.59 -11.84
N VAL A 115 -10.76 -8.48 -11.79
CA VAL A 115 -11.31 -7.17 -11.40
C VAL A 115 -12.05 -6.50 -12.58
N MET A 116 -11.68 -6.85 -13.81
CA MET A 116 -12.21 -6.23 -15.02
C MET A 116 -13.75 -6.20 -15.13
N PRO A 117 -14.51 -7.26 -14.76
CA PRO A 117 -15.97 -7.24 -14.82
C PRO A 117 -16.63 -6.18 -13.91
N TYR A 118 -15.91 -5.69 -12.92
CA TYR A 118 -16.41 -4.68 -11.99
C TYR A 118 -16.11 -3.25 -12.45
N LEU A 119 -15.18 -3.05 -13.40
CA LEU A 119 -14.95 -1.75 -14.01
C LEU A 119 -16.20 -1.33 -14.81
N THR A 120 -16.57 -0.07 -14.72
CA THR A 120 -17.74 0.47 -15.41
C THR A 120 -17.41 0.79 -16.85
N GLY A 121 -18.14 0.16 -17.79
CA GLY A 121 -18.01 0.45 -19.22
C GLY A 121 -16.82 -0.27 -19.86
N LEU A 122 -17.09 -1.43 -20.46
CA LEU A 122 -16.13 -2.14 -21.30
C LEU A 122 -15.57 -1.19 -22.37
N GLY A 123 -14.28 -1.01 -22.40
CA GLY A 123 -13.52 -0.25 -23.37
C GLY A 123 -12.98 1.09 -22.86
N ARG A 124 -13.82 2.05 -22.50
CA ARG A 124 -13.38 3.42 -22.14
C ARG A 124 -12.81 3.50 -20.73
N ASP A 125 -13.52 2.98 -19.75
CA ASP A 125 -13.11 3.03 -18.35
C ASP A 125 -11.92 2.10 -18.08
N THR A 126 -11.84 0.99 -18.82
CA THR A 126 -10.65 0.11 -18.82
C THR A 126 -9.41 0.83 -19.36
N ALA A 127 -9.56 1.59 -20.43
CA ALA A 127 -8.47 2.39 -21.00
C ALA A 127 -8.03 3.51 -20.04
N GLU A 128 -8.97 4.12 -19.32
CA GLU A 128 -8.66 5.13 -18.31
C GLU A 128 -7.95 4.53 -17.09
N ALA A 129 -8.41 3.38 -16.62
CA ALA A 129 -7.70 2.63 -15.57
C ALA A 129 -6.28 2.26 -15.97
N ALA A 130 -6.09 1.77 -17.20
CA ALA A 130 -4.77 1.45 -17.72
C ALA A 130 -3.88 2.69 -17.85
N ARG A 131 -4.42 3.84 -18.29
CA ARG A 131 -3.67 5.10 -18.33
C ARG A 131 -3.27 5.58 -16.94
N LEU A 132 -4.17 5.47 -15.95
CA LEU A 132 -3.85 5.82 -14.57
C LEU A 132 -2.72 4.93 -14.02
N LEU A 133 -2.82 3.62 -14.19
CA LEU A 133 -1.75 2.68 -13.77
C LEU A 133 -0.42 3.01 -14.45
N SER A 134 -0.45 3.30 -15.74
CA SER A 134 0.74 3.69 -16.50
C SER A 134 1.33 5.02 -16.02
N ALA A 135 0.50 6.00 -15.70
CA ALA A 135 0.92 7.29 -15.16
C ALA A 135 1.54 7.15 -13.77
N VAL A 136 0.93 6.32 -12.92
CA VAL A 136 1.47 5.99 -11.59
C VAL A 136 2.84 5.31 -11.70
N ASP A 137 2.98 4.31 -12.58
CA ASP A 137 4.25 3.62 -12.79
C ASP A 137 5.34 4.55 -13.37
N ALA A 138 4.97 5.42 -14.30
CA ALA A 138 5.88 6.41 -14.90
C ALA A 138 6.33 7.48 -13.89
N ALA A 139 5.47 7.85 -12.95
CA ALA A 139 5.78 8.86 -11.93
C ALA A 139 6.62 8.31 -10.75
N ARG A 140 6.73 6.98 -10.66
CA ARG A 140 7.45 6.33 -9.56
C ARG A 140 8.95 6.65 -9.61
N PRO A 141 9.56 7.08 -8.48
CA PRO A 141 10.99 7.39 -8.43
C PRO A 141 11.87 6.21 -8.86
N GLN A 142 13.00 6.50 -9.50
CA GLN A 142 13.99 5.49 -9.90
C GLN A 142 14.96 5.16 -8.75
N GLU A 143 15.12 6.06 -7.80
CA GLU A 143 15.92 5.87 -6.61
C GLU A 143 15.38 4.70 -5.78
N PRO A 144 16.24 3.82 -5.23
CA PRO A 144 15.80 2.75 -4.34
C PRO A 144 15.03 3.32 -3.14
N HIS A 145 13.81 2.84 -2.94
CA HIS A 145 12.91 3.31 -1.88
C HIS A 145 11.95 2.22 -1.42
N TRP A 146 11.46 2.36 -0.21
CA TRP A 146 10.31 1.60 0.28
C TRP A 146 9.02 2.19 -0.27
N TYR A 147 8.15 1.35 -0.79
CA TYR A 147 6.88 1.77 -1.37
C TYR A 147 5.70 1.34 -0.51
N LEU A 148 4.95 2.30 0.03
CA LEU A 148 3.67 2.05 0.68
C LEU A 148 2.56 1.94 -0.37
N ALA A 149 2.20 0.72 -0.71
CA ALA A 149 1.18 0.46 -1.74
C ALA A 149 -0.25 0.62 -1.22
N THR A 150 -0.47 0.29 0.05
CA THR A 150 -1.80 0.38 0.68
C THR A 150 -1.66 0.59 2.17
N LEU A 151 -2.42 1.55 2.70
CA LEU A 151 -2.66 1.71 4.13
C LEU A 151 -4.17 1.87 4.33
N GLY A 152 -4.81 0.94 5.00
CA GLY A 152 -6.24 0.98 5.29
C GLY A 152 -6.52 0.71 6.75
N THR A 153 -7.43 1.50 7.33
CA THR A 153 -7.95 1.32 8.69
C THR A 153 -9.46 1.18 8.62
N ASP A 154 -10.01 0.20 9.32
CA ASP A 154 -11.45 0.02 9.46
C ASP A 154 -12.12 1.35 9.81
N PRO A 155 -13.18 1.78 9.10
CA PRO A 155 -13.85 3.05 9.35
C PRO A 155 -14.23 3.30 10.82
N ASP A 156 -14.64 2.24 11.53
CA ASP A 156 -15.04 2.32 12.94
C ASP A 156 -13.83 2.49 13.90
N ARG A 157 -12.62 2.26 13.39
CA ARG A 157 -11.35 2.34 14.13
C ARG A 157 -10.44 3.46 13.63
N GLN A 158 -10.90 4.29 12.69
CA GLN A 158 -10.15 5.46 12.25
C GLN A 158 -9.98 6.47 13.38
N ARG A 159 -8.91 7.26 13.31
CA ARG A 159 -8.53 8.27 14.32
C ARG A 159 -8.20 7.73 15.71
N THR A 160 -8.04 6.42 15.87
CA THR A 160 -7.60 5.77 17.12
C THR A 160 -6.10 5.46 17.16
N GLY A 161 -5.32 5.85 16.13
CA GLY A 161 -3.88 5.61 16.07
C GLY A 161 -3.45 4.37 15.26
N VAL A 162 -4.38 3.53 14.81
CA VAL A 162 -4.09 2.31 14.03
C VAL A 162 -3.19 2.59 12.82
N GLY A 163 -3.57 3.56 11.97
CA GLY A 163 -2.78 3.90 10.78
C GLY A 163 -1.37 4.41 11.13
N SER A 164 -1.23 5.21 12.20
CA SER A 164 0.08 5.69 12.65
C SER A 164 0.94 4.56 13.20
N ALA A 165 0.36 3.63 13.95
CA ALA A 165 1.09 2.46 14.48
C ALA A 165 1.64 1.59 13.34
N LEU A 166 0.80 1.28 12.34
CA LEU A 166 1.18 0.49 11.16
C LEU A 166 2.26 1.17 10.33
N LEU A 167 2.13 2.48 10.13
CA LEU A 167 3.09 3.26 9.35
C LEU A 167 4.43 3.35 10.06
N GLN A 168 4.42 3.74 11.34
CA GLN A 168 5.64 3.95 12.13
C GLN A 168 6.43 2.65 12.31
N PHE A 169 5.75 1.51 12.52
CA PHE A 169 6.40 0.21 12.68
C PHE A 169 7.34 -0.12 11.51
N VAL A 170 6.95 0.20 10.28
CA VAL A 170 7.80 -0.04 9.11
C VAL A 170 8.81 1.09 8.93
N LEU A 171 8.41 2.34 9.17
CA LEU A 171 9.30 3.48 9.00
C LEU A 171 10.49 3.46 9.97
N ASP A 172 10.35 2.89 11.15
CA ASP A 172 11.47 2.71 12.08
C ASP A 172 12.57 1.85 11.44
N GLY A 173 12.20 0.72 10.80
CA GLY A 173 13.16 -0.11 10.07
C GLY A 173 13.69 0.54 8.79
N VAL A 174 12.87 1.31 8.09
CA VAL A 174 13.28 2.09 6.91
C VAL A 174 14.34 3.14 7.28
N ASP A 175 14.21 3.76 8.46
CA ASP A 175 15.18 4.71 8.99
C ASP A 175 16.50 4.02 9.40
N GLU A 176 16.41 2.81 9.99
CA GLU A 176 17.61 2.01 10.29
C GLU A 176 18.38 1.61 9.02
N GLU A 177 17.67 1.36 7.91
CA GLU A 177 18.27 1.09 6.61
C GLU A 177 18.83 2.34 5.92
N GLY A 178 18.49 3.53 6.39
CA GLY A 178 18.88 4.80 5.77
C GLY A 178 18.26 5.01 4.39
N LEU A 179 17.05 4.44 4.15
CA LEU A 179 16.37 4.49 2.87
C LEU A 179 15.19 5.47 2.89
N PRO A 180 14.85 6.05 1.74
CA PRO A 180 13.65 6.86 1.59
C PRO A 180 12.39 5.98 1.45
N ALA A 181 11.22 6.61 1.58
CA ALA A 181 9.93 5.98 1.36
C ALA A 181 9.05 6.81 0.41
N TYR A 182 8.18 6.13 -0.33
CA TYR A 182 7.29 6.73 -1.32
C TYR A 182 5.87 6.16 -1.22
N LEU A 183 4.88 6.99 -1.53
CA LEU A 183 3.47 6.60 -1.67
C LEU A 183 2.73 7.52 -2.64
N GLU A 184 1.57 7.08 -3.12
CA GLU A 184 0.56 7.92 -3.75
C GLU A 184 -0.68 8.00 -2.85
N SER A 185 -1.23 9.22 -2.65
CA SER A 185 -2.49 9.44 -1.94
C SER A 185 -3.56 9.93 -2.88
N SER A 186 -4.75 9.33 -2.83
CA SER A 186 -5.94 9.76 -3.58
C SER A 186 -6.85 10.70 -2.79
N LYS A 187 -6.62 10.86 -1.48
CA LYS A 187 -7.38 11.73 -0.59
C LYS A 187 -6.52 12.88 -0.10
N GLU A 188 -6.93 14.11 -0.39
CA GLU A 188 -6.27 15.32 0.11
C GLU A 188 -6.26 15.36 1.66
N SER A 189 -7.34 14.88 2.28
CA SER A 189 -7.44 14.79 3.74
C SER A 189 -6.35 13.94 4.40
N ASN A 190 -5.72 13.05 3.65
CA ASN A 190 -4.64 12.19 4.15
C ASN A 190 -3.26 12.85 4.09
N LEU A 191 -3.09 13.96 3.37
CA LEU A 191 -1.79 14.64 3.22
C LEU A 191 -1.22 15.08 4.57
N ALA A 192 -2.06 15.67 5.41
CA ALA A 192 -1.63 16.08 6.76
C ALA A 192 -1.26 14.87 7.65
N PHE A 193 -1.92 13.73 7.46
CA PHE A 193 -1.58 12.49 8.17
C PHE A 193 -0.18 12.01 7.74
N TYR A 194 0.08 11.88 6.45
CA TYR A 194 1.39 11.45 5.96
C TYR A 194 2.49 12.48 6.25
N GLY A 195 2.16 13.78 6.21
CA GLY A 195 3.08 14.86 6.58
C GLY A 195 3.63 14.74 8.01
N ARG A 196 2.79 14.34 8.98
CA ARG A 196 3.24 14.07 10.36
C ARG A 196 4.23 12.92 10.47
N HIS A 197 4.25 12.02 9.49
CA HIS A 197 5.22 10.92 9.37
C HIS A 197 6.42 11.26 8.47
N GLY A 198 6.55 12.53 8.07
CA GLY A 198 7.70 13.04 7.31
C GLY A 198 7.60 12.92 5.80
N PHE A 199 6.42 12.58 5.26
CA PHE A 199 6.19 12.61 3.82
C PHE A 199 5.85 14.01 3.35
N GLU A 200 6.43 14.41 2.22
CA GLU A 200 6.19 15.69 1.55
C GLU A 200 5.59 15.44 0.17
N VAL A 201 4.67 16.29 -0.28
CA VAL A 201 4.13 16.22 -1.64
C VAL A 201 5.20 16.68 -2.62
N THR A 202 5.56 15.81 -3.56
CA THR A 202 6.58 16.08 -4.59
C THR A 202 5.99 16.27 -5.99
N GLY A 203 4.70 15.96 -6.16
CA GLY A 203 4.01 16.09 -7.44
C GLY A 203 2.58 15.58 -7.35
N GLU A 204 1.88 15.67 -8.47
CA GLU A 204 0.52 15.18 -8.61
C GLU A 204 0.26 14.55 -9.99
N ILE A 205 -0.60 13.53 -10.03
CA ILE A 205 -1.16 12.98 -11.25
C ILE A 205 -2.62 13.41 -11.31
N ARG A 206 -2.97 14.21 -12.32
CA ARG A 206 -4.35 14.59 -12.61
C ARG A 206 -4.95 13.61 -13.61
N THR A 207 -5.95 12.86 -13.17
CA THR A 207 -6.65 11.98 -14.09
C THR A 207 -7.60 12.80 -15.00
N PRO A 208 -7.68 12.46 -16.30
CA PRO A 208 -8.55 13.19 -17.20
C PRO A 208 -10.03 13.04 -16.86
N ARG A 209 -10.87 13.97 -17.35
CA ARG A 209 -12.35 13.90 -17.30
C ARG A 209 -12.95 13.84 -15.89
N GLY A 210 -12.39 14.63 -14.98
CA GLY A 210 -12.94 14.72 -13.61
C GLY A 210 -12.65 13.50 -12.74
N GLY A 211 -11.67 12.70 -13.12
CA GLY A 211 -11.13 11.67 -12.23
C GLY A 211 -10.33 12.27 -11.06
N PRO A 212 -9.95 11.45 -10.09
CA PRO A 212 -9.26 11.92 -8.90
C PRO A 212 -7.85 12.45 -9.20
N THR A 213 -7.38 13.36 -8.37
CA THR A 213 -5.96 13.69 -8.28
C THR A 213 -5.28 12.66 -7.37
N LEU A 214 -4.08 12.22 -7.76
CA LEU A 214 -3.19 11.47 -6.88
C LEU A 214 -2.01 12.36 -6.53
N TRP A 215 -1.74 12.51 -5.25
CA TRP A 215 -0.59 13.23 -4.73
C TRP A 215 0.57 12.26 -4.54
N LEU A 216 1.70 12.56 -5.18
CA LEU A 216 2.94 11.81 -5.05
C LEU A 216 3.65 12.31 -3.80
N MET A 217 3.96 11.42 -2.87
CA MET A 217 4.56 11.82 -1.60
C MET A 217 5.86 11.07 -1.35
N TRP A 218 6.89 11.81 -0.98
CA TRP A 218 8.22 11.32 -0.72
C TRP A 218 8.65 11.62 0.71
N ARG A 219 9.23 10.63 1.35
CA ARG A 219 9.88 10.78 2.65
C ARG A 219 11.37 10.51 2.49
N ARG A 220 12.18 11.50 2.78
CA ARG A 220 13.63 11.38 2.70
C ARG A 220 14.15 10.36 3.72
N ALA A 221 15.24 9.68 3.36
CA ALA A 221 15.99 8.88 4.31
C ALA A 221 16.36 9.71 5.54
N ARG A 222 16.21 9.13 6.71
CA ARG A 222 16.71 9.72 7.96
C ARG A 222 17.95 8.97 8.38
N PRO A 223 18.98 9.66 8.87
CA PRO A 223 20.12 8.97 9.45
C PRO A 223 19.63 8.14 10.64
N PRO A 224 20.18 6.93 10.85
CA PRO A 224 19.89 6.16 12.05
C PRO A 224 20.15 7.03 13.28
N ALA A 225 19.31 6.90 14.30
CA ALA A 225 19.51 7.58 15.56
C ALA A 225 20.87 7.14 16.14
N ALA A 226 21.73 8.11 16.41
CA ALA A 226 23.06 7.87 16.97
C ALA A 226 22.99 7.31 18.40
#